data_1886078652585e5b025ed228ce2a8487
#
_entry.id   1886078652585e5b025ed228ce2a8487
#
_cell.length_a   1.000
_cell.length_b   1.000
_cell.length_c   1.000
_cell.angle_alpha   90.00
_cell.angle_beta   90.00
_cell.angle_gamma   90.00
#
_symmetry.space_group_name_H-M   'P 1'
#
loop_
_entity.id
_entity.type
_entity.pdbx_description
1 polymer ?
#
loop_
_entity_poly.entity_id
_entity_poly.type
_entity_poly.pdbx_seq_one_letter_code
_entity_poly.pdbx_strand_id
1 'polypeptide(L)'
;MKPAARPWYNKSDSHDRSYIPTAKEDAMRPVTPPQQAEADLARIKEEKLPIPAGVQTALAEHYQALLHTNDFYQYLILFKELGQKQTQQQNRGRKINAMDTYFYQMVERVLREELAVAFGESQQEAGRRLLEILR
;
A
#
# COMPACT_ATOMS: atom_id res chain seq x y z
N MET A 1 -10.99 -8.64 17.84
CA MET A 1 -10.27 -8.81 17.43
C MET A 1 -10.02 -9.15 16.81
N LYS A 2 -10.21 -8.72 16.81
CA LYS A 2 -9.47 -8.76 16.33
C LYS A 2 -9.21 -9.13 15.56
N PRO A 3 -9.61 -9.09 15.54
CA PRO A 3 -8.97 -9.35 14.90
C PRO A 3 -8.67 -9.53 14.28
N ALA A 4 -8.84 -9.34 14.51
CA ALA A 4 -8.24 -9.50 13.94
C ALA A 4 -8.40 -9.57 13.41
N ALA A 5 -8.80 -9.39 13.57
CA ALA A 5 -8.66 -9.34 13.14
C ALA A 5 -9.21 -9.15 12.80
N ARG A 6 -9.54 -8.76 13.11
CA ARG A 6 -9.71 -8.48 12.81
C ARG A 6 -9.66 -8.65 12.58
N PRO A 7 -9.69 -8.80 12.65
CA PRO A 7 -9.32 -8.78 12.52
C PRO A 7 -8.82 -8.20 12.58
N TRP A 8 -8.88 -7.97 12.93
CA TRP A 8 -7.92 -7.16 12.88
C TRP A 8 -7.87 -6.17 13.88
N TYR A 9 -7.67 -6.20 14.46
CA TYR A 9 -7.22 -5.43 15.20
C TYR A 9 -7.89 -5.08 16.33
N ASN A 10 -7.85 -5.43 17.09
CA ASN A 10 -8.16 -5.31 18.03
C ASN A 10 -7.97 -4.53 18.78
N LYS A 11 -8.23 -4.16 19.50
CA LYS A 11 -7.91 -3.53 20.09
C LYS A 11 -7.71 -3.68 21.24
N SER A 12 -7.65 -3.92 21.76
CA SER A 12 -7.44 -3.98 22.72
C SER A 12 -6.38 -4.11 23.40
N ASP A 13 -5.83 -4.27 23.56
CA ASP A 13 -4.87 -4.29 24.13
C ASP A 13 -3.89 -3.75 23.97
N SER A 14 -3.60 -3.49 23.85
CA SER A 14 -2.78 -3.01 23.67
C SER A 14 -2.25 -2.19 23.60
N HIS A 15 -2.41 -1.80 23.84
CA HIS A 15 -2.05 -0.77 23.85
C HIS A 15 -0.98 -0.28 23.56
N ASP A 16 -0.30 -0.29 23.66
CA ASP A 16 0.86 0.32 23.45
C ASP A 16 1.32 0.21 22.09
N ARG A 17 1.00 -0.81 21.35
CA ARG A 17 1.41 -1.02 19.99
C ARG A 17 0.26 -1.41 19.15
N SER A 18 0.16 -0.81 17.97
CA SER A 18 -0.83 -1.19 16.98
C SER A 18 -0.14 -2.02 15.90
N TYR A 19 -0.87 -3.00 15.40
CA TYR A 19 -0.39 -3.89 14.35
C TYR A 19 -1.39 -3.92 13.22
N ILE A 20 -0.92 -4.13 12.00
CA ILE A 20 -1.79 -4.27 10.85
C ILE A 20 -1.51 -5.59 10.16
N PRO A 21 -2.51 -6.17 9.49
CA PRO A 21 -2.25 -7.34 8.65
C PRO A 21 -1.43 -6.92 7.45
N THR A 22 -0.63 -7.85 6.96
CA THR A 22 0.17 -7.61 5.77
C THR A 22 -0.39 -8.45 4.64
N ALA A 23 0.28 -8.41 3.49
CA ALA A 23 -0.11 -9.22 2.36
C ALA A 23 0.04 -10.71 2.64
N LYS A 24 0.88 -11.08 3.61
CA LYS A 24 0.98 -12.46 4.06
C LYS A 24 -0.09 -12.70 5.11
N GLU A 25 -0.85 -13.75 4.92
CA GLU A 25 -2.01 -14.02 5.72
C GLU A 25 -1.75 -14.03 7.22
N ASP A 26 -0.68 -14.67 7.63
CA ASP A 26 -0.36 -14.82 9.04
C ASP A 26 0.63 -13.78 9.55
N ALA A 27 1.10 -12.90 8.70
CA ALA A 27 2.14 -11.96 9.08
C ALA A 27 1.55 -10.65 9.56
N MET A 28 2.12 -10.13 10.62
CA MET A 28 1.78 -8.82 11.15
C MET A 28 3.08 -8.10 11.45
N ARG A 29 3.05 -6.80 11.38
CA ARG A 29 4.20 -6.00 11.79
C ARG A 29 3.71 -4.75 12.50
N PRO A 30 4.57 -4.12 13.32
CA PRO A 30 4.17 -2.88 13.96
C PRO A 30 3.85 -1.81 12.92
N VAL A 31 2.89 -0.97 13.26
CA VAL A 31 2.55 0.16 12.40
C VAL A 31 3.76 1.09 12.32
N THR A 32 4.05 1.58 11.12
CA THR A 32 5.14 2.51 10.90
C THR A 32 4.92 3.77 11.75
N PRO A 33 5.93 4.24 12.48
CA PRO A 33 5.77 5.46 13.28
C PRO A 33 5.41 6.65 12.38
N PRO A 34 4.61 7.61 12.89
CA PRO A 34 4.17 8.73 12.05
C PRO A 34 5.31 9.50 11.40
N GLN A 35 6.40 9.72 12.12
CA GLN A 35 7.53 10.46 11.58
C GLN A 35 8.17 9.72 10.42
N GLN A 36 8.31 8.41 10.55
CA GLN A 36 8.86 7.59 9.47
C GLN A 36 7.89 7.54 8.28
N ALA A 37 6.60 7.40 8.57
CA ALA A 37 5.60 7.39 7.51
C ALA A 37 5.63 8.70 6.73
N GLU A 38 5.72 9.81 7.42
CA GLU A 38 5.80 11.13 6.80
C GLU A 38 7.03 11.25 5.90
N ALA A 39 8.18 10.79 6.39
CA ALA A 39 9.42 10.82 5.62
C ALA A 39 9.30 9.93 4.38
N ASP A 40 8.71 8.76 4.54
CA ASP A 40 8.57 7.82 3.43
C ASP A 40 7.61 8.36 2.37
N LEU A 41 6.52 9.02 2.80
CA LEU A 41 5.58 9.63 1.87
C LEU A 41 6.25 10.74 1.06
N ALA A 42 7.05 11.57 1.72
CA ALA A 42 7.77 12.63 1.03
C ALA A 42 8.77 12.05 0.04
N ARG A 43 9.48 11.01 0.45
CA ARG A 43 10.48 10.36 -0.38
C ARG A 43 9.85 9.72 -1.61
N ILE A 44 8.76 8.98 -1.43
CA ILE A 44 8.14 8.28 -2.56
C ILE A 44 7.55 9.26 -3.57
N LYS A 45 7.09 10.41 -3.08
CA LYS A 45 6.54 11.42 -3.98
C LYS A 45 7.58 11.90 -4.98
N GLU A 46 8.85 12.03 -4.54
CA GLU A 46 9.94 12.49 -5.39
C GLU A 46 10.59 11.37 -6.19
N GLU A 47 10.31 10.13 -5.84
CA GLU A 47 10.95 8.98 -6.47
C GLU A 47 10.42 8.79 -7.88
N LYS A 48 11.33 8.67 -8.85
CA LYS A 48 10.95 8.39 -10.24
C LYS A 48 11.02 6.90 -10.46
N LEU A 49 9.88 6.30 -10.73
CA LEU A 49 9.78 4.86 -10.89
C LEU A 49 9.42 4.52 -12.33
N PRO A 50 10.01 3.47 -12.89
CA PRO A 50 9.58 3.02 -14.22
C PRO A 50 8.18 2.43 -14.15
N ILE A 51 7.44 2.53 -15.23
CA ILE A 51 6.14 1.91 -15.32
C ILE A 51 6.33 0.42 -15.58
N PRO A 52 5.76 -0.45 -14.75
CA PRO A 52 5.95 -1.89 -14.93
C PRO A 52 5.45 -2.35 -16.29
N ALA A 53 6.25 -3.15 -16.96
CA ALA A 53 5.91 -3.66 -18.27
C ALA A 53 6.47 -5.07 -18.43
N GLY A 54 5.87 -5.85 -19.31
CA GLY A 54 6.31 -7.21 -19.56
C GLY A 54 5.19 -8.20 -19.53
N VAL A 55 5.55 -9.48 -19.53
CA VAL A 55 4.55 -10.54 -19.50
C VAL A 55 3.91 -10.64 -18.12
N GLN A 56 2.68 -11.12 -18.11
CA GLN A 56 1.86 -11.12 -16.91
C GLN A 56 2.48 -11.91 -15.76
N THR A 57 3.10 -13.04 -16.03
CA THR A 57 3.73 -13.83 -14.98
C THR A 57 4.89 -13.10 -14.34
N ALA A 58 5.70 -12.42 -15.14
CA ALA A 58 6.82 -11.65 -14.61
C ALA A 58 6.33 -10.45 -13.79
N LEU A 59 5.26 -9.81 -14.24
CA LEU A 59 4.66 -8.71 -13.48
C LEU A 59 4.12 -9.19 -12.15
N ALA A 60 3.43 -10.33 -12.13
CA ALA A 60 2.89 -10.88 -10.89
C ALA A 60 4.01 -11.17 -9.90
N GLU A 61 5.11 -11.73 -10.38
CA GLU A 61 6.26 -12.01 -9.52
C GLU A 61 6.85 -10.73 -8.94
N HIS A 62 6.94 -9.68 -9.76
CA HIS A 62 7.45 -8.39 -9.31
C HIS A 62 6.55 -7.81 -8.21
N TYR A 63 5.24 -7.81 -8.44
CA TYR A 63 4.30 -7.28 -7.46
C TYR A 63 4.35 -8.07 -6.16
N GLN A 64 4.39 -9.39 -6.27
CA GLN A 64 4.45 -10.24 -5.08
C GLN A 64 5.76 -10.06 -4.33
N ALA A 65 6.85 -9.87 -5.03
CA ALA A 65 8.14 -9.64 -4.38
C ALA A 65 8.10 -8.40 -3.50
N LEU A 66 7.48 -7.33 -4.00
CA LEU A 66 7.34 -6.11 -3.21
C LEU A 66 6.44 -6.32 -1.99
N LEU A 67 5.35 -7.07 -2.16
CA LEU A 67 4.45 -7.36 -1.05
C LEU A 67 5.11 -8.23 0.00
N HIS A 68 5.94 -9.17 -0.43
CA HIS A 68 6.58 -10.11 0.50
C HIS A 68 7.68 -9.47 1.34
N THR A 69 8.11 -8.25 1.00
CA THR A 69 9.09 -7.54 1.83
C THR A 69 8.53 -7.18 3.19
N ASN A 70 7.20 -7.08 3.30
CA ASN A 70 6.55 -6.64 4.53
C ASN A 70 7.10 -5.30 5.00
N ASP A 71 7.38 -4.40 4.06
CA ASP A 71 8.01 -3.11 4.32
C ASP A 71 7.13 -1.98 3.78
N PHE A 72 6.89 -0.99 4.62
CA PHE A 72 6.00 0.12 4.28
C PHE A 72 6.46 0.85 3.01
N TYR A 73 7.75 1.15 2.90
CA TYR A 73 8.23 1.90 1.73
C TYR A 73 8.12 1.08 0.45
N GLN A 74 8.38 -0.22 0.53
CA GLN A 74 8.23 -1.09 -0.63
C GLN A 74 6.77 -1.16 -1.08
N TYR A 75 5.84 -1.11 -0.15
CA TYR A 75 4.42 -1.03 -0.49
C TYR A 75 4.09 0.28 -1.19
N LEU A 76 4.71 1.38 -0.77
CA LEU A 76 4.53 2.66 -1.44
C LEU A 76 5.06 2.62 -2.88
N ILE A 77 6.17 1.93 -3.09
CA ILE A 77 6.72 1.73 -4.42
C ILE A 77 5.71 1.00 -5.30
N LEU A 78 5.17 -0.10 -4.79
CA LEU A 78 4.19 -0.88 -5.55
C LEU A 78 2.95 -0.04 -5.87
N PHE A 79 2.47 0.70 -4.89
CA PHE A 79 1.30 1.56 -5.08
C PHE A 79 1.55 2.59 -6.18
N LYS A 80 2.71 3.24 -6.14
CA LYS A 80 3.03 4.28 -7.12
C LYS A 80 3.20 3.70 -8.52
N GLU A 81 3.89 2.57 -8.62
CA GLU A 81 4.07 1.91 -9.92
C GLU A 81 2.74 1.56 -10.55
N LEU A 82 1.85 0.95 -9.78
CA LEU A 82 0.55 0.54 -10.28
C LEU A 82 -0.35 1.72 -10.59
N GLY A 83 -0.31 2.74 -9.74
CA GLY A 83 -1.10 3.94 -9.98
C GLY A 83 -0.69 4.65 -11.26
N GLN A 84 0.61 4.76 -11.49
CA GLN A 84 1.12 5.38 -12.72
C GLN A 84 0.75 4.57 -13.94
N LYS A 85 0.82 3.24 -13.84
CA LYS A 85 0.47 2.37 -14.94
C LYS A 85 -1.00 2.50 -15.31
N GLN A 86 -1.88 2.54 -14.32
CA GLN A 86 -3.30 2.69 -14.55
C GLN A 86 -3.62 4.04 -15.22
N THR A 87 -3.01 5.10 -14.72
CA THR A 87 -3.19 6.43 -15.31
C THR A 87 -2.74 6.44 -16.77
N GLN A 88 -1.60 5.84 -17.06
CA GLN A 88 -1.09 5.78 -18.42
C GLN A 88 -2.03 5.02 -19.33
N GLN A 89 -2.54 3.89 -18.87
CA GLN A 89 -3.46 3.08 -19.66
C GLN A 89 -4.77 3.81 -19.93
N GLN A 90 -5.30 4.51 -18.92
CA GLN A 90 -6.51 5.30 -19.09
C GLN A 90 -6.29 6.42 -20.10
N ASN A 91 -5.16 7.10 -20.03
CA ASN A 91 -4.85 8.21 -20.94
C ASN A 91 -4.72 7.72 -22.38
N ARG A 92 -4.35 6.47 -22.57
CA ARG A 92 -4.22 5.87 -23.91
C ARG A 92 -5.50 5.16 -24.34
N GLY A 93 -6.56 5.24 -23.57
CA GLY A 93 -7.81 4.57 -23.87
C GLY A 93 -7.72 3.06 -23.81
N ARG A 94 -6.75 2.52 -23.07
CA ARG A 94 -6.57 1.08 -22.97
C ARG A 94 -7.32 0.54 -21.76
N LYS A 95 -7.73 -0.71 -21.89
CA LYS A 95 -8.39 -1.40 -20.79
C LYS A 95 -7.38 -1.71 -19.69
N ILE A 96 -7.78 -1.47 -18.44
CA ILE A 96 -6.93 -1.74 -17.30
C ILE A 96 -6.94 -3.25 -17.03
N ASN A 97 -5.77 -3.82 -16.82
CA ASN A 97 -5.59 -5.24 -16.57
C ASN A 97 -6.19 -5.60 -15.20
N ALA A 98 -6.94 -6.70 -15.15
CA ALA A 98 -7.59 -7.13 -13.91
C ALA A 98 -6.58 -7.47 -12.81
N MET A 99 -5.44 -8.06 -13.18
CA MET A 99 -4.40 -8.38 -12.22
C MET A 99 -3.81 -7.11 -11.61
N ASP A 100 -3.53 -6.10 -12.44
CA ASP A 100 -3.00 -4.83 -11.95
C ASP A 100 -4.01 -4.17 -10.99
N THR A 101 -5.29 -4.22 -11.34
CA THR A 101 -6.34 -3.66 -10.49
C THR A 101 -6.39 -4.37 -9.15
N TYR A 102 -6.28 -5.69 -9.16
CA TYR A 102 -6.29 -6.47 -7.93
C TYR A 102 -5.14 -6.06 -6.99
N PHE A 103 -3.92 -6.00 -7.51
CA PHE A 103 -2.78 -5.64 -6.69
C PHE A 103 -2.85 -4.19 -6.22
N TYR A 104 -3.32 -3.31 -7.10
CA TYR A 104 -3.46 -1.90 -6.73
C TYR A 104 -4.45 -1.72 -5.58
N GLN A 105 -5.61 -2.35 -5.68
CA GLN A 105 -6.63 -2.23 -4.64
C GLN A 105 -6.16 -2.83 -3.33
N MET A 106 -5.46 -3.96 -3.40
CA MET A 106 -4.95 -4.62 -2.20
C MET A 106 -3.92 -3.75 -1.48
N VAL A 107 -2.93 -3.25 -2.21
CA VAL A 107 -1.88 -2.46 -1.57
C VAL A 107 -2.41 -1.11 -1.11
N GLU A 108 -3.32 -0.52 -1.86
CA GLU A 108 -3.95 0.74 -1.46
C GLU A 108 -4.69 0.58 -0.14
N ARG A 109 -5.45 -0.50 -0.01
CA ARG A 109 -6.21 -0.74 1.22
C ARG A 109 -5.27 -0.94 2.41
N VAL A 110 -4.23 -1.74 2.25
CA VAL A 110 -3.28 -1.98 3.33
C VAL A 110 -2.59 -0.68 3.75
N LEU A 111 -2.14 0.11 2.77
CA LEU A 111 -1.48 1.38 3.06
C LEU A 111 -2.43 2.37 3.73
N ARG A 112 -3.66 2.45 3.24
CA ARG A 112 -4.65 3.36 3.79
C ARG A 112 -4.96 3.03 5.23
N GLU A 113 -5.11 1.74 5.55
CA GLU A 113 -5.36 1.31 6.92
C GLU A 113 -4.18 1.64 7.82
N GLU A 114 -2.97 1.39 7.34
CA GLU A 114 -1.78 1.69 8.14
C GLU A 114 -1.62 3.18 8.39
N LEU A 115 -1.81 4.00 7.37
CA LEU A 115 -1.67 5.45 7.52
C LEU A 115 -2.73 6.02 8.44
N ALA A 116 -3.95 5.49 8.37
CA ALA A 116 -5.01 5.94 9.28
C ALA A 116 -4.61 5.71 10.74
N VAL A 117 -4.03 4.55 11.03
CA VAL A 117 -3.58 4.26 12.38
C VAL A 117 -2.35 5.11 12.74
N ALA A 118 -1.38 5.19 11.84
CA ALA A 118 -0.13 5.91 12.11
C ALA A 118 -0.37 7.38 12.44
N PHE A 119 -1.29 8.01 11.72
CA PHE A 119 -1.56 9.44 11.90
C PHE A 119 -2.79 9.73 12.77
N GLY A 120 -3.50 8.69 13.20
CA GLY A 120 -4.72 8.89 13.99
C GLY A 120 -5.78 9.63 13.21
N GLU A 121 -5.94 9.31 11.94
CA GLU A 121 -6.88 9.99 11.06
C GLU A 121 -7.82 8.98 10.42
N SER A 122 -8.83 9.50 9.71
CA SER A 122 -9.79 8.63 9.04
C SER A 122 -9.14 7.95 7.83
N GLN A 123 -9.74 6.83 7.40
CA GLN A 123 -9.26 6.16 6.21
C GLN A 123 -9.44 7.05 4.96
N GLN A 124 -10.45 7.91 4.98
CA GLN A 124 -10.66 8.83 3.88
C GLN A 124 -9.49 9.81 3.75
N GLU A 125 -9.03 10.35 4.88
CA GLU A 125 -7.87 11.24 4.88
C GLU A 125 -6.61 10.52 4.47
N ALA A 126 -6.43 9.30 4.95
CA ALA A 126 -5.29 8.48 4.57
C ALA A 126 -5.30 8.21 3.06
N GLY A 127 -6.47 7.96 2.49
CA GLY A 127 -6.59 7.77 1.06
C GLY A 127 -6.18 9.00 0.26
N ARG A 128 -6.49 10.19 0.77
CA ARG A 128 -6.05 11.42 0.12
C ARG A 128 -4.54 11.56 0.12
N ARG A 129 -3.89 11.18 1.22
CA ARG A 129 -2.43 11.21 1.28
C ARG A 129 -1.82 10.32 0.20
N LEU A 130 -2.41 9.15 -0.01
CA LEU A 130 -1.92 8.23 -1.04
C LEU A 130 -2.09 8.83 -2.44
N LEU A 131 -3.23 9.46 -2.70
CA LEU A 131 -3.45 10.06 -4.01
C LEU A 131 -2.47 11.18 -4.31
N GLU A 132 -1.98 11.89 -3.29
CA GLU A 132 -0.98 12.92 -3.50
C GLU A 132 0.32 12.38 -4.06
N ILE A 133 0.63 11.12 -3.77
CA ILE A 133 1.83 10.49 -4.30
C ILE A 133 1.78 10.38 -5.82
N LEU A 134 0.58 10.24 -6.38
CA LEU A 134 0.40 10.00 -7.81
C LEU A 134 0.31 11.29 -8.64
N ARG A 135 0.32 12.43 -7.99
CA ARG A 135 0.23 13.70 -8.70
C ARG A 135 1.54 14.13 -9.31
#